data_62269dfdad8f889ff655fee62958c15f
#
_entry.id   62269dfdad8f889ff655fee62958c15f
#
_cell.length_a   1.000
_cell.length_b   1.000
_cell.length_c   1.000
_cell.angle_alpha   90.00
_cell.angle_beta   90.00
_cell.angle_gamma   90.00
#
_symmetry.space_group_name_H-M   'P 1'
#
loop_
_entity.id
_entity.type
_entity.pdbx_description
1 polymer ?
#
loop_
_entity_poly.entity_id
_entity_poly.type
_entity_poly.pdbx_seq_one_letter_code
_entity_poly.pdbx_strand_id
1 'polypeptide(L)'
;MSFVKIKKEAVRMAFAVVGSLFLGSARLNAQEIKLYDNIVQPLSFWQGISFRVNALDWLALTPNLGMEFTLGNHNWNKYTLGFYGRANWNTASNSVPYNVYDYYDGRAELRRYWHGRNPRRVFYVGVYGGVNKFDVKLSATGRKGNGFLGGLTAGTVIPLYAYRNGGKLDFEMGVSVGALLAKYDEYVRQTSADGYDSYVITKPSDGYGFTFNPLLYALGNDVIRIGFVYHFGCSVADRYKRRVAIDDDYRYALQTRVHERDSLRNVRLLRKDTLRQERQQRQLERRAAKVRRQEAKAELRAAKKKAREQAREARSKEVRRKKASEKEDK
;
A
#
# COMPACT_ATOMS: atom_id res chain seq x y z
N MET A 1 23.02 4.78 -29.50
CA MET A 1 22.55 3.71 -28.59
C MET A 1 21.17 3.29 -29.08
N SER A 2 20.99 2.05 -29.56
CA SER A 2 19.82 1.61 -30.35
C SER A 2 18.56 1.56 -29.51
N PHE A 3 17.44 2.08 -30.00
CA PHE A 3 16.10 2.10 -29.41
C PHE A 3 15.62 0.69 -28.96
N VAL A 4 16.11 -0.36 -29.61
CA VAL A 4 15.84 -1.78 -29.28
C VAL A 4 16.47 -2.17 -27.93
N LYS A 5 17.61 -1.59 -27.56
CA LYS A 5 18.31 -1.90 -26.31
C LYS A 5 17.57 -1.29 -25.10
N ILE A 6 17.03 -0.08 -25.25
CA ILE A 6 16.22 0.59 -24.22
C ILE A 6 14.91 -0.17 -23.97
N LYS A 7 14.27 -0.70 -25.01
CA LYS A 7 13.04 -1.50 -24.86
C LYS A 7 13.27 -2.81 -24.11
N LYS A 8 14.40 -3.51 -24.36
CA LYS A 8 14.73 -4.75 -23.64
C LYS A 8 15.02 -4.50 -22.15
N GLU A 9 15.68 -3.41 -21.81
CA GLU A 9 15.99 -3.05 -20.42
C GLU A 9 14.74 -2.61 -19.65
N ALA A 10 13.84 -1.87 -20.28
CA ALA A 10 12.56 -1.49 -19.67
C ALA A 10 11.66 -2.69 -19.36
N VAL A 11 11.60 -3.67 -20.27
CA VAL A 11 10.86 -4.93 -20.05
C VAL A 11 11.52 -5.76 -18.94
N ARG A 12 12.85 -5.85 -18.89
CA ARG A 12 13.57 -6.55 -17.82
C ARG A 12 13.37 -5.91 -16.46
N MET A 13 13.40 -4.55 -16.39
CA MET A 13 13.12 -3.82 -15.15
C MET A 13 11.68 -4.02 -14.69
N ALA A 14 10.71 -4.00 -15.60
CA ALA A 14 9.31 -4.29 -15.26
C ALA A 14 9.15 -5.70 -14.67
N PHE A 15 9.77 -6.72 -15.28
CA PHE A 15 9.78 -8.09 -14.75
C PHE A 15 10.51 -8.22 -13.40
N ALA A 16 11.61 -7.50 -13.19
CA ALA A 16 12.34 -7.49 -11.93
C ALA A 16 11.54 -6.84 -10.80
N VAL A 17 10.85 -5.72 -11.07
CA VAL A 17 9.96 -5.05 -10.10
C VAL A 17 8.77 -5.92 -9.74
N VAL A 18 8.17 -6.58 -10.71
CA VAL A 18 7.06 -7.52 -10.49
C VAL A 18 7.53 -8.75 -9.71
N GLY A 19 8.68 -9.32 -10.06
CA GLY A 19 9.28 -10.43 -9.31
C GLY A 19 9.60 -10.07 -7.86
N SER A 20 10.11 -8.86 -7.60
CA SER A 20 10.41 -8.40 -6.25
C SER A 20 9.15 -8.12 -5.42
N LEU A 21 8.08 -7.63 -6.02
CA LEU A 21 6.78 -7.46 -5.37
C LEU A 21 6.15 -8.81 -5.01
N PHE A 22 6.29 -9.83 -5.88
CA PHE A 22 5.82 -11.18 -5.58
C PHE A 22 6.62 -11.88 -4.47
N LEU A 23 7.94 -11.72 -4.46
CA LEU A 23 8.83 -12.34 -3.46
C LEU A 23 8.77 -11.60 -2.11
N GLY A 24 8.62 -10.27 -2.12
CA GLY A 24 8.48 -9.45 -0.90
C GLY A 24 7.18 -9.70 -0.16
N SER A 25 6.07 -9.89 -0.88
CA SER A 25 4.77 -10.17 -0.28
C SER A 25 4.68 -11.57 0.35
N ALA A 26 5.45 -12.55 -0.12
CA ALA A 26 5.44 -13.91 0.42
C ALA A 26 6.07 -14.01 1.83
N ARG A 27 7.02 -13.14 2.18
CA ARG A 27 7.69 -13.16 3.49
C ARG A 27 6.94 -12.38 4.59
N LEU A 28 6.13 -11.39 4.23
CA LEU A 28 5.41 -10.56 5.21
C LEU A 28 4.12 -11.23 5.75
N ASN A 29 3.63 -12.28 5.12
CA ASN A 29 2.36 -12.90 5.43
C ASN A 29 2.43 -14.15 6.34
N ALA A 30 3.62 -14.66 6.67
CA ALA A 30 3.74 -15.97 7.32
C ALA A 30 3.25 -16.00 8.79
N GLN A 31 3.24 -14.88 9.49
CA GLN A 31 2.81 -14.83 10.90
C GLN A 31 1.35 -14.40 11.11
N GLU A 32 0.78 -13.57 10.23
CA GLU A 32 -0.64 -13.12 10.35
C GLU A 32 -1.64 -14.10 9.74
N ILE A 33 -1.22 -14.97 8.83
CA ILE A 33 -2.07 -15.92 8.10
C ILE A 33 -2.70 -16.99 9.02
N LYS A 34 -2.01 -17.39 10.07
CA LYS A 34 -2.48 -18.46 10.96
C LYS A 34 -3.77 -18.16 11.74
N LEU A 35 -4.10 -16.91 11.95
CA LEU A 35 -5.29 -16.50 12.69
C LEU A 35 -6.58 -16.55 11.84
N TYR A 36 -6.47 -16.41 10.53
CA TYR A 36 -7.61 -16.34 9.61
C TYR A 36 -7.84 -17.60 8.79
N ASP A 37 -6.83 -18.46 8.67
CA ASP A 37 -6.92 -19.71 7.89
C ASP A 37 -7.69 -20.84 8.61
N ASN A 38 -8.01 -20.70 9.90
CA ASN A 38 -8.64 -21.75 10.68
C ASN A 38 -10.15 -21.93 10.42
N ILE A 39 -10.79 -21.06 9.62
CA ILE A 39 -12.20 -21.19 9.24
C ILE A 39 -12.29 -21.55 7.76
N VAL A 40 -11.67 -22.65 7.39
CA VAL A 40 -11.79 -23.21 6.05
C VAL A 40 -13.05 -24.06 5.97
N GLN A 41 -14.18 -23.46 5.66
CA GLN A 41 -15.32 -24.22 5.17
C GLN A 41 -15.21 -24.37 3.65
N PRO A 42 -15.39 -25.57 3.10
CA PRO A 42 -15.37 -25.76 1.66
C PRO A 42 -16.44 -24.85 1.03
N LEU A 43 -16.00 -24.07 0.03
CA LEU A 43 -16.92 -23.22 -0.73
C LEU A 43 -17.81 -24.12 -1.60
N SER A 44 -19.11 -23.86 -1.59
CA SER A 44 -19.98 -24.45 -2.62
C SER A 44 -19.63 -23.83 -3.98
N PHE A 45 -19.95 -24.52 -5.06
CA PHE A 45 -19.67 -24.04 -6.43
C PHE A 45 -20.13 -22.59 -6.65
N TRP A 46 -21.37 -22.28 -6.25
CA TRP A 46 -21.93 -20.93 -6.40
C TRP A 46 -21.22 -19.86 -5.57
N GLN A 47 -20.64 -20.22 -4.45
CA GLN A 47 -19.86 -19.32 -3.62
C GLN A 47 -18.49 -18.99 -4.21
N GLY A 48 -18.01 -19.86 -5.08
CA GLY A 48 -16.78 -19.66 -5.84
C GLY A 48 -16.96 -18.68 -7.01
N ILE A 49 -18.20 -18.32 -7.36
CA ILE A 49 -18.49 -17.45 -8.51
C ILE A 49 -18.78 -16.01 -8.03
N SER A 50 -18.24 -15.05 -8.73
CA SER A 50 -18.58 -13.64 -8.57
C SER A 50 -18.74 -12.96 -9.94
N PHE A 51 -19.67 -12.01 -10.00
CA PHE A 51 -19.80 -11.11 -11.13
C PHE A 51 -19.19 -9.76 -10.83
N ARG A 52 -18.68 -9.15 -11.86
CA ARG A 52 -17.95 -7.88 -11.78
C ARG A 52 -18.39 -6.95 -12.88
N VAL A 53 -18.52 -5.68 -12.53
CA VAL A 53 -18.76 -4.59 -13.47
C VAL A 53 -17.82 -3.44 -13.18
N ASN A 54 -17.29 -2.79 -14.21
CA ASN A 54 -16.53 -1.55 -14.10
C ASN A 54 -17.46 -0.37 -14.38
N ALA A 55 -17.72 0.45 -13.40
CA ALA A 55 -18.64 1.58 -13.50
C ALA A 55 -18.11 2.66 -14.45
N LEU A 56 -16.79 2.83 -14.57
CA LEU A 56 -16.21 3.81 -15.49
C LEU A 56 -16.49 3.46 -16.94
N ASP A 57 -16.44 2.18 -17.30
CA ASP A 57 -16.77 1.76 -18.66
C ASP A 57 -18.25 2.00 -18.96
N TRP A 58 -19.15 1.77 -18.00
CA TRP A 58 -20.57 2.10 -18.15
C TRP A 58 -20.81 3.60 -18.35
N LEU A 59 -20.08 4.45 -17.62
CA LEU A 59 -20.11 5.89 -17.84
C LEU A 59 -19.55 6.29 -19.21
N ALA A 60 -18.61 5.52 -19.73
CA ALA A 60 -18.06 5.69 -21.08
C ALA A 60 -18.91 5.02 -22.17
N LEU A 61 -20.16 4.68 -21.87
CA LEU A 61 -21.10 4.00 -22.79
C LEU A 61 -20.57 2.67 -23.34
N THR A 62 -19.72 1.99 -22.56
CA THR A 62 -19.15 0.69 -22.92
C THR A 62 -19.58 -0.35 -21.89
N PRO A 63 -20.80 -0.89 -21.96
CA PRO A 63 -21.27 -1.92 -21.06
C PRO A 63 -20.28 -3.06 -20.95
N ASN A 64 -20.06 -3.51 -19.73
CA ASN A 64 -19.13 -4.56 -19.43
C ASN A 64 -19.69 -5.55 -18.40
N LEU A 65 -19.19 -6.77 -18.46
CA LEU A 65 -19.49 -7.80 -17.49
C LEU A 65 -18.28 -8.73 -17.38
N GLY A 66 -17.93 -9.05 -16.15
CA GLY A 66 -16.92 -10.06 -15.84
C GLY A 66 -17.48 -11.14 -14.93
N MET A 67 -16.98 -12.33 -15.09
CA MET A 67 -17.22 -13.46 -14.22
C MET A 67 -15.90 -13.97 -13.67
N GLU A 68 -15.84 -14.25 -12.39
CA GLU A 68 -14.63 -14.69 -11.70
C GLU A 68 -14.90 -15.95 -10.91
N PHE A 69 -14.02 -16.92 -11.04
CA PHE A 69 -14.06 -18.23 -10.38
C PHE A 69 -12.96 -18.30 -9.34
N THR A 70 -13.32 -18.63 -8.11
CA THR A 70 -12.36 -18.86 -7.04
C THR A 70 -11.70 -20.23 -7.22
N LEU A 71 -10.38 -20.27 -7.23
CA LEU A 71 -9.60 -21.49 -7.28
C LEU A 71 -9.19 -21.89 -5.87
N GLY A 72 -9.65 -23.05 -5.41
CA GLY A 72 -9.42 -23.56 -4.06
C GLY A 72 -10.53 -23.21 -3.08
N ASN A 73 -10.33 -23.59 -1.83
CA ASN A 73 -11.35 -23.52 -0.77
C ASN A 73 -11.20 -22.31 0.17
N HIS A 74 -10.28 -21.40 -0.12
CA HIS A 74 -9.99 -20.25 0.74
C HIS A 74 -10.85 -19.04 0.40
N ASN A 75 -11.49 -18.45 1.39
CA ASN A 75 -12.30 -17.25 1.19
C ASN A 75 -11.48 -15.98 1.00
N TRP A 76 -10.28 -15.95 1.54
CA TRP A 76 -9.54 -14.70 1.70
C TRP A 76 -8.18 -14.69 1.00
N ASN A 77 -7.34 -15.68 1.25
CA ASN A 77 -6.11 -15.89 0.49
C ASN A 77 -6.41 -16.82 -0.67
N LYS A 78 -6.99 -16.28 -1.73
CA LYS A 78 -7.47 -17.07 -2.86
C LYS A 78 -6.84 -16.65 -4.16
N TYR A 79 -6.73 -17.61 -5.05
CA TYR A 79 -6.52 -17.35 -6.47
C TYR A 79 -7.87 -17.36 -7.17
N THR A 80 -8.00 -16.56 -8.21
CA THR A 80 -9.21 -16.54 -9.02
C THR A 80 -8.86 -16.46 -10.48
N LEU A 81 -9.66 -17.13 -11.31
CA LEU A 81 -9.63 -17.01 -12.75
C LEU A 81 -10.88 -16.26 -13.20
N GLY A 82 -10.69 -15.14 -13.87
CA GLY A 82 -11.75 -14.27 -14.34
C GLY A 82 -11.79 -14.19 -15.86
N PHE A 83 -12.99 -14.05 -16.39
CA PHE A 83 -13.26 -13.68 -17.78
C PHE A 83 -14.06 -12.39 -17.77
N TYR A 84 -13.68 -11.50 -18.65
CA TYR A 84 -14.24 -10.17 -18.71
C TYR A 84 -14.49 -9.80 -20.15
N GLY A 85 -15.65 -9.24 -20.43
CA GLY A 85 -16.01 -8.74 -21.74
C GLY A 85 -16.65 -7.36 -21.65
N ARG A 86 -16.38 -6.51 -22.62
CA ARG A 86 -17.04 -5.24 -22.81
C ARG A 86 -17.30 -4.99 -24.28
N ALA A 87 -18.39 -4.35 -24.54
CA ALA A 87 -18.83 -4.06 -25.89
C ALA A 87 -19.51 -2.71 -25.93
N ASN A 88 -19.15 -1.94 -26.89
CA ASN A 88 -19.86 -0.74 -27.27
C ASN A 88 -20.26 -0.86 -28.73
N TRP A 89 -21.53 -0.65 -29.03
CA TRP A 89 -22.07 -0.71 -30.35
C TRP A 89 -22.91 0.53 -30.65
N ASN A 90 -22.92 0.95 -31.92
CA ASN A 90 -23.74 2.01 -32.43
C ASN A 90 -23.51 3.41 -31.80
N THR A 91 -22.28 3.83 -31.82
CA THR A 91 -21.84 5.12 -31.28
C THR A 91 -21.33 6.08 -32.36
N ALA A 92 -21.70 5.87 -33.62
CA ALA A 92 -21.44 6.83 -34.66
C ALA A 92 -22.39 8.01 -34.52
N SER A 93 -21.83 9.21 -34.31
CA SER A 93 -22.60 10.45 -34.27
C SER A 93 -22.83 10.99 -35.69
N ASN A 94 -24.07 11.24 -36.05
CA ASN A 94 -24.46 11.88 -37.31
C ASN A 94 -24.34 13.41 -37.29
N SER A 95 -23.85 13.97 -36.19
CA SER A 95 -23.61 15.40 -36.02
C SER A 95 -22.13 15.71 -35.81
N VAL A 96 -21.72 16.92 -36.15
CA VAL A 96 -20.35 17.40 -35.88
C VAL A 96 -20.03 17.25 -34.40
N PRO A 97 -18.90 16.67 -34.05
CA PRO A 97 -17.68 16.33 -34.84
C PRO A 97 -17.66 14.94 -35.48
N TYR A 98 -18.78 14.26 -35.66
CA TYR A 98 -18.91 12.93 -36.27
C TYR A 98 -18.01 11.87 -35.60
N ASN A 99 -18.15 11.76 -34.30
CA ASN A 99 -17.40 10.79 -33.52
C ASN A 99 -17.89 9.38 -33.82
N VAL A 100 -16.92 8.46 -33.84
CA VAL A 100 -17.17 7.03 -33.90
C VAL A 100 -16.51 6.40 -32.68
N TYR A 101 -17.24 5.54 -31.97
CA TYR A 101 -16.72 4.85 -30.80
C TYR A 101 -17.30 3.43 -30.74
N ASP A 102 -16.70 2.54 -31.49
CA ASP A 102 -16.96 1.10 -31.47
C ASP A 102 -15.81 0.39 -30.79
N TYR A 103 -16.11 -0.33 -29.71
CA TYR A 103 -15.09 -1.02 -28.94
C TYR A 103 -15.59 -2.35 -28.40
N TYR A 104 -14.85 -3.41 -28.70
CA TYR A 104 -15.09 -4.75 -28.22
C TYR A 104 -13.83 -5.29 -27.57
N ASP A 105 -13.94 -5.89 -26.41
CA ASP A 105 -12.81 -6.40 -25.65
C ASP A 105 -13.22 -7.69 -24.93
N GLY A 106 -12.38 -8.68 -25.00
CA GLY A 106 -12.48 -9.91 -24.25
C GLY A 106 -11.16 -10.24 -23.60
N ARG A 107 -11.14 -10.47 -22.29
CA ARG A 107 -9.93 -10.78 -21.55
C ARG A 107 -10.12 -11.88 -20.52
N ALA A 108 -9.03 -12.59 -20.26
CA ALA A 108 -8.88 -13.50 -19.13
C ALA A 108 -7.92 -12.89 -18.11
N GLU A 109 -8.16 -13.12 -16.85
CA GLU A 109 -7.43 -12.52 -15.77
C GLU A 109 -7.22 -13.54 -14.64
N LEU A 110 -5.98 -13.69 -14.20
CA LEU A 110 -5.61 -14.50 -13.05
C LEU A 110 -5.21 -13.56 -11.90
N ARG A 111 -5.90 -13.66 -10.78
CA ARG A 111 -5.67 -12.80 -9.62
C ARG A 111 -5.34 -13.60 -8.38
N ARG A 112 -4.53 -12.99 -7.52
CA ARG A 112 -4.30 -13.42 -6.15
C ARG A 112 -4.83 -12.37 -5.20
N TYR A 113 -5.64 -12.80 -4.24
CA TYR A 113 -6.21 -11.96 -3.20
C TYR A 113 -5.56 -12.26 -1.85
N TRP A 114 -5.43 -11.22 -1.01
CA TRP A 114 -4.99 -11.34 0.37
C TRP A 114 -5.58 -10.23 1.22
N HIS A 115 -5.63 -10.47 2.54
CA HIS A 115 -6.00 -9.45 3.50
C HIS A 115 -4.81 -8.61 3.90
N GLY A 116 -5.05 -7.31 4.08
CA GLY A 116 -4.13 -6.42 4.74
C GLY A 116 -4.28 -6.46 6.27
N ARG A 117 -3.63 -5.52 6.93
CA ARG A 117 -3.79 -5.31 8.38
C ARG A 117 -5.25 -5.07 8.81
N ASN A 118 -6.08 -4.55 7.93
CA ASN A 118 -7.51 -4.39 8.15
C ASN A 118 -8.23 -5.54 7.46
N PRO A 119 -8.89 -6.46 8.20
CA PRO A 119 -9.58 -7.61 7.61
C PRO A 119 -10.76 -7.23 6.71
N ARG A 120 -11.25 -5.99 6.79
CA ARG A 120 -12.29 -5.48 5.89
C ARG A 120 -11.78 -5.08 4.51
N ARG A 121 -10.45 -4.95 4.32
CA ARG A 121 -9.85 -4.58 3.04
C ARG A 121 -9.12 -5.78 2.46
N VAL A 122 -9.53 -6.18 1.29
CA VAL A 122 -8.87 -7.22 0.50
C VAL A 122 -8.08 -6.54 -0.59
N PHE A 123 -6.83 -6.90 -0.72
CA PHE A 123 -5.98 -6.47 -1.82
C PHE A 123 -5.85 -7.57 -2.84
N TYR A 124 -5.60 -7.20 -4.08
CA TYR A 124 -5.29 -8.16 -5.12
C TYR A 124 -4.18 -7.65 -6.04
N VAL A 125 -3.48 -8.61 -6.64
CA VAL A 125 -2.64 -8.43 -7.82
C VAL A 125 -3.01 -9.52 -8.81
N GLY A 126 -2.82 -9.22 -10.09
CA GLY A 126 -3.13 -10.18 -11.14
C GLY A 126 -2.38 -9.91 -12.42
N VAL A 127 -2.48 -10.88 -13.30
CA VAL A 127 -2.04 -10.81 -14.70
C VAL A 127 -3.26 -10.96 -15.57
N TYR A 128 -3.29 -10.25 -16.68
CA TYR A 128 -4.36 -10.37 -17.66
C TYR A 128 -3.82 -10.45 -19.07
N GLY A 129 -4.60 -11.08 -19.94
CA GLY A 129 -4.39 -11.10 -21.37
C GLY A 129 -5.72 -11.12 -22.09
N GLY A 130 -5.76 -10.57 -23.30
CA GLY A 130 -7.01 -10.49 -24.03
C GLY A 130 -6.85 -10.01 -25.47
N VAL A 131 -7.98 -9.85 -26.10
CA VAL A 131 -8.12 -9.38 -27.48
C VAL A 131 -9.11 -8.25 -27.54
N ASN A 132 -8.87 -7.30 -28.42
CA ASN A 132 -9.81 -6.22 -28.67
C ASN A 132 -10.00 -5.96 -30.18
N LYS A 133 -11.14 -5.38 -30.50
CA LYS A 133 -11.47 -4.82 -31.80
C LYS A 133 -12.02 -3.42 -31.57
N PHE A 134 -11.57 -2.46 -32.35
CA PHE A 134 -11.95 -1.07 -32.14
C PHE A 134 -12.09 -0.32 -33.46
N ASP A 135 -13.01 0.64 -33.44
CA ASP A 135 -13.14 1.71 -34.45
C ASP A 135 -13.41 3.00 -33.67
N VAL A 136 -12.37 3.79 -33.45
CA VAL A 136 -12.43 4.96 -32.56
C VAL A 136 -11.98 6.21 -33.29
N LYS A 137 -12.91 7.17 -33.41
CA LYS A 137 -12.69 8.52 -33.94
C LYS A 137 -13.31 9.54 -33.00
N LEU A 138 -12.49 10.08 -32.11
CA LEU A 138 -12.87 11.17 -31.17
C LEU A 138 -12.20 12.50 -31.56
N SER A 139 -11.54 12.54 -32.72
CA SER A 139 -10.84 13.71 -33.25
C SER A 139 -10.94 13.70 -34.80
N ALA A 140 -10.12 14.49 -35.46
CA ALA A 140 -10.03 14.49 -36.91
C ALA A 140 -9.67 13.13 -37.51
N THR A 141 -8.79 12.38 -36.83
CA THR A 141 -8.30 11.06 -37.30
C THR A 141 -9.00 9.95 -36.53
N GLY A 142 -9.57 9.00 -37.26
CA GLY A 142 -10.09 7.74 -36.75
C GLY A 142 -9.06 6.60 -36.84
N ARG A 143 -9.22 5.60 -35.98
CA ARG A 143 -8.39 4.40 -35.95
C ARG A 143 -9.25 3.17 -35.84
N LYS A 144 -9.12 2.28 -36.83
CA LYS A 144 -9.89 1.05 -36.94
C LYS A 144 -8.97 -0.16 -37.02
N GLY A 145 -9.19 -1.11 -36.13
CA GLY A 145 -8.35 -2.28 -36.10
C GLY A 145 -8.66 -3.27 -35.00
N ASN A 146 -7.70 -4.10 -34.73
CA ASN A 146 -7.75 -5.10 -33.67
C ASN A 146 -6.41 -5.18 -32.95
N GLY A 147 -6.40 -5.79 -31.77
CA GLY A 147 -5.17 -5.93 -30.99
C GLY A 147 -5.21 -7.04 -29.97
N PHE A 148 -4.03 -7.33 -29.47
CA PHE A 148 -3.80 -8.19 -28.31
C PHE A 148 -3.33 -7.31 -27.16
N LEU A 149 -3.86 -7.57 -25.99
CA LEU A 149 -3.50 -6.84 -24.77
C LEU A 149 -3.01 -7.81 -23.70
N GLY A 150 -2.14 -7.31 -22.85
CA GLY A 150 -1.64 -8.10 -21.73
C GLY A 150 -0.90 -7.22 -20.73
N GLY A 151 -1.04 -7.55 -19.45
CA GLY A 151 -0.44 -6.73 -18.42
C GLY A 151 -0.71 -7.21 -17.00
N LEU A 152 -0.52 -6.29 -16.08
CA LEU A 152 -0.66 -6.48 -14.65
C LEU A 152 -1.78 -5.62 -14.14
N THR A 153 -2.48 -6.11 -13.13
CA THR A 153 -3.51 -5.37 -12.42
C THR A 153 -3.26 -5.46 -10.93
N ALA A 154 -3.58 -4.40 -10.21
CA ALA A 154 -3.53 -4.36 -8.76
C ALA A 154 -4.66 -3.50 -8.22
N GLY A 155 -5.17 -3.83 -7.03
CA GLY A 155 -6.25 -3.05 -6.46
C GLY A 155 -6.67 -3.51 -5.08
N THR A 156 -7.79 -2.94 -4.64
CA THR A 156 -8.41 -3.25 -3.37
C THR A 156 -9.90 -3.46 -3.54
N VAL A 157 -10.44 -4.35 -2.73
CA VAL A 157 -11.87 -4.65 -2.65
C VAL A 157 -12.34 -4.35 -1.24
N ILE A 158 -13.40 -3.58 -1.14
CA ILE A 158 -13.99 -3.11 0.11
C ILE A 158 -15.42 -3.65 0.20
N PRO A 159 -15.79 -4.42 1.23
CA PRO A 159 -17.16 -4.89 1.38
C PRO A 159 -18.12 -3.73 1.65
N LEU A 160 -19.16 -3.61 0.82
CA LEU A 160 -20.20 -2.62 0.98
C LEU A 160 -21.42 -3.17 1.69
N TYR A 161 -21.98 -4.26 1.17
CA TYR A 161 -23.25 -4.75 1.64
C TYR A 161 -23.38 -6.29 1.56
N ALA A 162 -24.01 -6.87 2.55
CA ALA A 162 -24.35 -8.30 2.56
C ALA A 162 -25.88 -8.48 2.57
N TYR A 163 -26.38 -9.10 1.53
CA TYR A 163 -27.82 -9.34 1.36
C TYR A 163 -28.31 -10.49 2.23
N ARG A 164 -29.56 -10.49 2.63
CA ARG A 164 -30.17 -11.59 3.40
C ARG A 164 -30.14 -12.94 2.66
N ASN A 165 -30.19 -12.92 1.32
CA ASN A 165 -30.22 -14.13 0.47
C ASN A 165 -28.84 -14.76 0.20
N GLY A 166 -27.67 -14.38 0.76
CA GLY A 166 -26.34 -14.92 0.62
C GLY A 166 -25.42 -14.09 -0.24
N GLY A 167 -25.97 -13.17 -1.05
CA GLY A 167 -25.16 -12.31 -1.88
C GLY A 167 -24.37 -11.28 -1.07
N LYS A 168 -23.25 -10.89 -1.60
CA LYS A 168 -22.41 -9.85 -1.05
C LYS A 168 -22.03 -8.92 -2.19
N LEU A 169 -22.16 -7.63 -1.95
CA LEU A 169 -21.74 -6.59 -2.86
C LEU A 169 -20.47 -5.94 -2.30
N ASP A 170 -19.42 -5.94 -3.08
CA ASP A 170 -18.15 -5.31 -2.76
C ASP A 170 -17.86 -4.19 -3.76
N PHE A 171 -17.13 -3.19 -3.32
CA PHE A 171 -16.61 -2.11 -4.14
C PHE A 171 -15.15 -2.40 -4.50
N GLU A 172 -14.83 -2.31 -5.77
CA GLU A 172 -13.47 -2.55 -6.30
C GLU A 172 -12.87 -1.24 -6.79
N MET A 173 -11.63 -1.00 -6.40
CA MET A 173 -10.77 0.03 -6.97
C MET A 173 -9.46 -0.60 -7.41
N GLY A 174 -9.03 -0.33 -8.62
CA GLY A 174 -7.81 -0.91 -9.16
C GLY A 174 -7.17 -0.09 -10.25
N VAL A 175 -5.95 -0.44 -10.53
CA VAL A 175 -5.16 0.11 -11.64
C VAL A 175 -4.58 -1.04 -12.45
N SER A 176 -4.44 -0.83 -13.74
CA SER A 176 -3.86 -1.79 -14.65
C SER A 176 -2.79 -1.14 -15.51
N VAL A 177 -1.71 -1.88 -15.75
CA VAL A 177 -0.61 -1.47 -16.61
C VAL A 177 -0.27 -2.64 -17.51
N GLY A 178 -0.11 -2.39 -18.81
CA GLY A 178 0.15 -3.45 -19.76
C GLY A 178 0.70 -2.96 -21.07
N ALA A 179 0.68 -3.83 -22.06
CA ALA A 179 1.06 -3.55 -23.44
C ALA A 179 -0.13 -3.84 -24.35
N LEU A 180 -0.24 -3.05 -25.40
CA LEU A 180 -1.21 -3.24 -26.48
C LEU A 180 -0.44 -3.44 -27.79
N LEU A 181 -0.58 -4.63 -28.38
CA LEU A 181 -0.05 -4.99 -29.68
C LEU A 181 -1.21 -4.90 -30.69
N ALA A 182 -1.27 -3.83 -31.46
CA ALA A 182 -2.40 -3.56 -32.35
C ALA A 182 -2.00 -3.48 -33.81
N LYS A 183 -2.95 -3.87 -34.66
CA LYS A 183 -2.94 -3.66 -36.11
C LYS A 183 -4.13 -2.78 -36.43
N TYR A 184 -3.91 -1.57 -36.95
CA TYR A 184 -4.98 -0.64 -37.24
C TYR A 184 -4.66 0.29 -38.40
N ASP A 185 -5.70 0.67 -39.12
CA ASP A 185 -5.65 1.70 -40.14
C ASP A 185 -6.02 3.06 -39.54
N GLU A 186 -5.34 4.12 -39.97
CA GLU A 186 -5.76 5.49 -39.68
C GLU A 186 -6.58 6.04 -40.84
N TYR A 187 -7.70 6.65 -40.55
CA TYR A 187 -8.57 7.23 -41.55
C TYR A 187 -9.05 8.63 -41.15
N VAL A 188 -9.45 9.43 -42.16
CA VAL A 188 -10.07 10.73 -41.98
C VAL A 188 -11.39 10.76 -42.75
N ARG A 189 -12.36 11.54 -42.26
CA ARG A 189 -13.56 11.82 -42.97
C ARG A 189 -13.28 12.94 -43.97
N GLN A 190 -13.68 12.72 -45.21
CA GLN A 190 -13.64 13.70 -46.29
C GLN A 190 -15.05 13.88 -46.84
N THR A 191 -15.48 15.12 -47.00
CA THR A 191 -16.72 15.45 -47.69
C THR A 191 -16.38 15.80 -49.15
N SER A 192 -16.93 15.04 -50.09
CA SER A 192 -16.75 15.30 -51.51
C SER A 192 -17.43 16.63 -51.91
N ALA A 193 -17.04 17.20 -53.05
CA ALA A 193 -17.65 18.38 -53.60
C ALA A 193 -19.17 18.21 -53.86
N ASP A 194 -19.61 16.97 -54.04
CA ASP A 194 -21.03 16.62 -54.24
C ASP A 194 -21.80 16.42 -52.92
N GLY A 195 -21.18 16.75 -51.77
CA GLY A 195 -21.80 16.67 -50.44
C GLY A 195 -21.83 15.26 -49.84
N TYR A 196 -21.23 14.27 -50.47
CA TYR A 196 -21.14 12.93 -49.93
C TYR A 196 -19.91 12.78 -48.99
N ASP A 197 -20.16 12.18 -47.84
CA ASP A 197 -19.11 11.89 -46.89
C ASP A 197 -18.47 10.53 -47.17
N SER A 198 -17.15 10.48 -47.20
CA SER A 198 -16.36 9.27 -47.34
C SER A 198 -15.29 9.19 -46.27
N TYR A 199 -14.93 7.99 -45.90
CA TYR A 199 -13.78 7.72 -45.00
C TYR A 199 -12.59 7.25 -45.82
N VAL A 200 -11.55 8.05 -45.84
CA VAL A 200 -10.35 7.80 -46.60
C VAL A 200 -9.25 7.30 -45.66
N ILE A 201 -8.68 6.14 -45.97
CA ILE A 201 -7.55 5.59 -45.26
C ILE A 201 -6.33 6.46 -45.57
N THR A 202 -5.77 7.11 -44.57
CA THR A 202 -4.57 7.95 -44.69
C THR A 202 -3.30 7.17 -44.41
N LYS A 203 -3.38 6.17 -43.54
CA LYS A 203 -2.26 5.31 -43.20
C LYS A 203 -2.75 3.87 -43.01
N PRO A 204 -2.49 3.02 -43.99
CA PRO A 204 -2.79 1.59 -43.82
C PRO A 204 -1.87 0.92 -42.83
N SER A 205 -2.32 -0.17 -42.24
CA SER A 205 -1.54 -0.90 -41.24
C SER A 205 -0.50 -1.78 -41.87
N ASP A 206 0.74 -1.72 -41.38
CA ASP A 206 1.86 -2.55 -41.83
C ASP A 206 1.97 -3.88 -41.05
N GLY A 207 1.00 -4.18 -40.17
CA GLY A 207 1.01 -5.36 -39.31
C GLY A 207 0.80 -5.04 -37.85
N TYR A 208 1.01 -6.03 -36.98
CA TYR A 208 0.91 -5.83 -35.52
C TYR A 208 2.14 -5.13 -34.99
N GLY A 209 1.91 -4.04 -34.25
CA GLY A 209 2.96 -3.28 -33.58
C GLY A 209 2.54 -2.82 -32.21
N PHE A 210 3.50 -2.59 -31.32
CA PHE A 210 3.21 -1.95 -30.03
C PHE A 210 2.71 -0.53 -30.25
N THR A 211 1.52 -0.24 -29.76
CA THR A 211 0.99 1.11 -29.83
C THR A 211 1.21 1.86 -28.53
N PHE A 212 1.60 3.13 -28.67
CA PHE A 212 1.75 4.08 -27.57
C PHE A 212 0.70 5.21 -27.66
N ASN A 213 -0.32 5.03 -28.51
CA ASN A 213 -1.40 5.99 -28.59
C ASN A 213 -2.14 6.05 -27.24
N PRO A 214 -2.19 7.19 -26.55
CA PRO A 214 -2.75 7.27 -25.19
C PRO A 214 -4.20 6.82 -25.10
N LEU A 215 -5.02 7.13 -26.11
CA LEU A 215 -6.41 6.74 -26.14
C LEU A 215 -6.59 5.23 -26.26
N LEU A 216 -5.95 4.62 -27.28
CA LEU A 216 -6.00 3.19 -27.49
C LEU A 216 -5.36 2.42 -26.32
N TYR A 217 -4.31 2.98 -25.72
CA TYR A 217 -3.66 2.40 -24.55
C TYR A 217 -4.61 2.41 -23.34
N ALA A 218 -5.24 3.54 -23.06
CA ALA A 218 -6.17 3.69 -21.95
C ALA A 218 -7.40 2.78 -22.08
N LEU A 219 -7.98 2.74 -23.27
CA LEU A 219 -9.11 1.85 -23.57
C LEU A 219 -8.70 0.38 -23.51
N GLY A 220 -7.54 0.02 -24.11
CA GLY A 220 -7.06 -1.35 -24.15
C GLY A 220 -6.69 -1.92 -22.79
N ASN A 221 -5.99 -1.17 -21.96
CA ASN A 221 -5.46 -1.68 -20.71
C ASN A 221 -6.36 -1.44 -19.47
N ASP A 222 -7.47 -0.70 -19.62
CA ASP A 222 -8.38 -0.41 -18.51
C ASP A 222 -7.61 0.16 -17.30
N VAL A 223 -6.87 1.24 -17.56
CA VAL A 223 -5.85 1.80 -16.66
C VAL A 223 -6.39 2.09 -15.28
N ILE A 224 -7.62 2.60 -15.20
CA ILE A 224 -8.31 2.85 -13.93
C ILE A 224 -9.58 2.00 -13.89
N ARG A 225 -9.76 1.29 -12.80
CA ARG A 225 -10.91 0.44 -12.57
C ARG A 225 -11.62 0.89 -11.30
N ILE A 226 -12.89 1.24 -11.42
CA ILE A 226 -13.79 1.52 -10.31
C ILE A 226 -15.08 0.76 -10.59
N GLY A 227 -15.40 -0.21 -9.73
CA GLY A 227 -16.49 -1.10 -10.03
C GLY A 227 -17.11 -1.78 -8.82
N PHE A 228 -18.01 -2.69 -9.13
CA PHE A 228 -18.71 -3.47 -8.14
C PHE A 228 -18.51 -4.96 -8.43
N VAL A 229 -18.37 -5.73 -7.36
CA VAL A 229 -18.24 -7.18 -7.42
C VAL A 229 -19.39 -7.79 -6.62
N TYR A 230 -20.21 -8.58 -7.27
CA TYR A 230 -21.29 -9.31 -6.64
C TYR A 230 -20.88 -10.77 -6.46
N HIS A 231 -20.86 -11.22 -5.21
CA HIS A 231 -20.61 -12.61 -4.86
C HIS A 231 -21.91 -13.33 -4.56
N PHE A 232 -22.09 -14.50 -5.15
CA PHE A 232 -23.22 -15.34 -4.82
C PHE A 232 -23.07 -15.92 -3.41
N GLY A 233 -24.16 -15.94 -2.71
CA GLY A 233 -24.19 -16.46 -1.37
C GLY A 233 -24.78 -17.84 -1.30
N CYS A 234 -24.50 -18.49 -0.18
CA CYS A 234 -25.17 -19.71 0.23
C CYS A 234 -26.50 -19.45 0.93
N SER A 235 -27.03 -20.52 1.50
CA SER A 235 -28.19 -20.47 2.37
C SER A 235 -28.02 -19.43 3.49
N VAL A 236 -29.14 -18.90 3.97
CA VAL A 236 -29.19 -17.86 5.03
C VAL A 236 -28.42 -18.26 6.29
N ALA A 237 -28.42 -19.57 6.63
CA ALA A 237 -27.73 -20.11 7.79
C ALA A 237 -26.18 -19.96 7.69
N ASP A 238 -25.60 -20.25 6.53
CA ASP A 238 -24.16 -20.18 6.35
C ASP A 238 -23.64 -18.75 6.35
N ARG A 239 -24.49 -17.81 6.01
CA ARG A 239 -24.22 -16.40 6.02
C ARG A 239 -24.12 -15.81 7.40
N TYR A 240 -25.08 -16.12 8.24
CA TYR A 240 -25.10 -15.64 9.60
C TYR A 240 -23.84 -16.11 10.33
N LYS A 241 -23.52 -17.39 10.19
CA LYS A 241 -22.29 -17.98 10.76
C LYS A 241 -21.02 -17.31 10.25
N ARG A 242 -20.93 -17.02 8.94
CA ARG A 242 -19.75 -16.33 8.37
C ARG A 242 -19.63 -14.89 8.82
N ARG A 243 -20.72 -14.17 8.89
CA ARG A 243 -20.71 -12.78 9.34
C ARG A 243 -20.31 -12.68 10.80
N VAL A 244 -20.83 -13.56 11.64
CA VAL A 244 -20.46 -13.63 13.06
C VAL A 244 -18.97 -13.98 13.19
N ALA A 245 -18.49 -14.98 12.48
CA ALA A 245 -17.07 -15.35 12.50
C ALA A 245 -16.16 -14.19 12.03
N ILE A 246 -16.49 -13.51 10.94
CA ILE A 246 -15.72 -12.35 10.45
C ILE A 246 -15.76 -11.19 11.45
N ASP A 247 -16.91 -10.92 12.05
CA ASP A 247 -17.05 -9.85 13.03
C ASP A 247 -16.32 -10.19 14.34
N ASP A 248 -16.33 -11.45 14.75
CA ASP A 248 -15.60 -11.93 15.93
C ASP A 248 -14.09 -11.91 15.71
N ASP A 249 -13.61 -12.37 14.57
CA ASP A 249 -12.20 -12.27 14.18
C ASP A 249 -11.74 -10.82 14.10
N TYR A 250 -12.58 -9.95 13.57
CA TYR A 250 -12.28 -8.52 13.53
C TYR A 250 -12.21 -7.91 14.93
N ARG A 251 -13.14 -8.25 15.82
CA ARG A 251 -13.14 -7.80 17.21
C ARG A 251 -11.91 -8.31 17.94
N TYR A 252 -11.57 -9.59 17.77
CA TYR A 252 -10.38 -10.18 18.36
C TYR A 252 -9.10 -9.50 17.87
N ALA A 253 -8.95 -9.31 16.56
CA ALA A 253 -7.81 -8.60 15.99
C ALA A 253 -7.73 -7.15 16.46
N LEU A 254 -8.88 -6.48 16.66
CA LEU A 254 -8.92 -5.12 17.20
C LEU A 254 -8.48 -5.11 18.67
N GLN A 255 -8.96 -6.04 19.48
CA GLN A 255 -8.59 -6.18 20.89
C GLN A 255 -7.10 -6.46 21.03
N THR A 256 -6.55 -7.38 20.24
CA THR A 256 -5.11 -7.69 20.24
C THR A 256 -4.28 -6.45 19.93
N ARG A 257 -4.67 -5.65 18.93
CA ARG A 257 -3.98 -4.40 18.60
C ARG A 257 -4.08 -3.34 19.70
N VAL A 258 -5.21 -3.27 20.38
CA VAL A 258 -5.38 -2.36 21.53
C VAL A 258 -4.43 -2.81 22.65
N HIS A 259 -4.41 -4.10 22.98
CA HIS A 259 -3.52 -4.65 24.00
C HIS A 259 -2.03 -4.44 23.67
N GLU A 260 -1.63 -4.69 22.41
CA GLU A 260 -0.26 -4.42 21.98
C GLU A 260 0.11 -2.94 22.11
N ARG A 261 -0.79 -2.05 21.71
CA ARG A 261 -0.56 -0.59 21.82
C ARG A 261 -0.48 -0.15 23.27
N ASP A 262 -1.31 -0.70 24.14
CA ASP A 262 -1.32 -0.39 25.57
C ASP A 262 -0.08 -0.94 26.26
N SER A 263 0.35 -2.15 25.92
CA SER A 263 1.60 -2.74 26.44
C SER A 263 2.83 -1.90 26.03
N LEU A 264 2.92 -1.49 24.76
CA LEU A 264 3.98 -0.60 24.27
C LEU A 264 3.93 0.78 24.96
N ARG A 265 2.75 1.30 25.22
CA ARG A 265 2.56 2.55 25.97
C ARG A 265 3.05 2.40 27.41
N ASN A 266 2.71 1.31 28.06
CA ASN A 266 3.12 1.01 29.44
C ASN A 266 4.65 0.84 29.54
N VAL A 267 5.27 0.11 28.60
CA VAL A 267 6.73 -0.02 28.53
C VAL A 267 7.40 1.35 28.35
N ARG A 268 6.83 2.24 27.52
CA ARG A 268 7.35 3.61 27.35
C ARG A 268 7.20 4.46 28.61
N LEU A 269 6.12 4.30 29.36
CA LEU A 269 5.90 5.00 30.62
C LEU A 269 6.89 4.52 31.68
N LEU A 270 7.02 3.22 31.86
CA LEU A 270 8.00 2.61 32.78
C LEU A 270 9.42 3.08 32.45
N ARG A 271 9.82 3.08 31.20
CA ARG A 271 11.15 3.58 30.79
C ARG A 271 11.33 5.08 31.12
N LYS A 272 10.29 5.89 30.96
CA LYS A 272 10.35 7.32 31.36
C LYS A 272 10.49 7.48 32.88
N ASP A 273 9.81 6.66 33.63
CA ASP A 273 9.86 6.74 35.11
C ASP A 273 11.21 6.25 35.63
N THR A 274 11.78 5.18 35.06
CA THR A 274 13.16 4.76 35.41
C THR A 274 14.17 5.86 35.09
N LEU A 275 14.08 6.48 33.92
CA LEU A 275 14.96 7.61 33.58
C LEU A 275 14.79 8.83 34.49
N ARG A 276 13.57 9.09 34.98
CA ARG A 276 13.31 10.16 35.96
C ARG A 276 13.96 9.82 37.31
N GLN A 277 13.79 8.58 37.78
CA GLN A 277 14.42 8.11 39.02
C GLN A 277 15.95 8.17 38.95
N GLU A 278 16.55 7.71 37.86
CA GLU A 278 18.01 7.82 37.67
C GLU A 278 18.49 9.28 37.66
N ARG A 279 17.73 10.20 37.02
CA ARG A 279 18.07 11.64 37.05
C ARG A 279 17.98 12.22 38.45
N GLN A 280 16.99 11.84 39.23
CA GLN A 280 16.84 12.27 40.61
C GLN A 280 17.98 11.72 41.49
N GLN A 281 18.31 10.45 41.36
CA GLN A 281 19.44 9.84 42.07
C GLN A 281 20.76 10.56 41.74
N ARG A 282 21.06 10.76 40.46
CA ARG A 282 22.27 11.52 40.06
C ARG A 282 22.29 12.95 40.58
N GLN A 283 21.11 13.60 40.71
CA GLN A 283 21.04 14.94 41.33
C GLN A 283 21.32 14.90 42.84
N LEU A 284 20.76 13.91 43.53
CA LEU A 284 21.04 13.71 44.97
C LEU A 284 22.51 13.39 45.21
N GLU A 285 23.11 12.52 44.45
CA GLU A 285 24.54 12.20 44.52
C GLU A 285 25.43 13.43 44.27
N ARG A 286 25.06 14.28 43.26
CA ARG A 286 25.77 15.54 43.00
C ARG A 286 25.65 16.50 44.16
N ARG A 287 24.46 16.60 44.81
CA ARG A 287 24.24 17.44 46.01
C ARG A 287 25.06 16.90 47.17
N ALA A 288 25.00 15.62 47.44
CA ALA A 288 25.80 14.96 48.50
C ALA A 288 27.31 15.16 48.29
N ALA A 289 27.79 14.98 47.04
CA ALA A 289 29.21 15.22 46.72
C ALA A 289 29.61 16.70 46.90
N LYS A 290 28.70 17.68 46.61
CA LYS A 290 28.98 19.11 46.91
C LYS A 290 29.07 19.38 48.39
N VAL A 291 28.19 18.82 49.21
CA VAL A 291 28.21 18.95 50.68
C VAL A 291 29.49 18.37 51.23
N ARG A 292 29.85 17.12 50.89
CA ARG A 292 31.11 16.49 51.30
C ARG A 292 32.35 17.32 50.94
N ARG A 293 32.35 17.93 49.73
CA ARG A 293 33.44 18.84 49.33
C ARG A 293 33.49 20.13 50.13
N GLN A 294 32.33 20.67 50.55
CA GLN A 294 32.26 21.84 51.39
C GLN A 294 32.71 21.52 52.81
N GLU A 295 32.29 20.39 53.37
CA GLU A 295 32.75 19.90 54.70
C GLU A 295 34.26 19.65 54.72
N ALA A 296 34.78 18.95 53.73
CA ALA A 296 36.24 18.73 53.61
C ALA A 296 37.05 20.05 53.48
N LYS A 297 36.50 21.03 52.75
CA LYS A 297 37.12 22.39 52.67
C LYS A 297 37.03 23.14 53.98
N ALA A 298 35.92 23.02 54.74
CA ALA A 298 35.77 23.61 56.05
C ALA A 298 36.72 23.01 57.07
N GLU A 299 36.83 21.66 57.13
CA GLU A 299 37.81 20.94 57.95
C GLU A 299 39.23 21.35 57.63
N LEU A 300 39.62 21.42 56.37
CA LEU A 300 40.94 21.87 55.94
C LEU A 300 41.24 23.30 56.37
N ARG A 301 40.25 24.20 56.30
CA ARG A 301 40.38 25.58 56.81
C ARG A 301 40.53 25.62 58.31
N ALA A 302 39.72 24.81 59.06
CA ALA A 302 39.81 24.72 60.51
C ALA A 302 41.19 24.14 60.93
N ALA A 303 41.66 23.09 60.25
CA ALA A 303 43.00 22.54 60.53
C ALA A 303 44.11 23.56 60.23
N LYS A 304 44.02 24.30 59.13
CA LYS A 304 45.00 25.36 58.83
C LYS A 304 44.95 26.49 59.86
N LYS A 305 43.77 26.85 60.41
CA LYS A 305 43.64 27.86 61.44
C LYS A 305 44.31 27.37 62.74
N LYS A 306 43.97 26.16 63.19
CA LYS A 306 44.61 25.54 64.36
C LYS A 306 46.14 25.47 64.22
N ALA A 307 46.68 25.04 63.09
CA ALA A 307 48.10 24.99 62.81
C ALA A 307 48.78 26.41 62.87
N ARG A 308 48.08 27.44 62.37
CA ARG A 308 48.57 28.84 62.49
C ARG A 308 48.53 29.35 63.92
N GLU A 309 47.54 29.00 64.70
CA GLU A 309 47.43 29.36 66.12
C GLU A 309 48.56 28.68 66.90
N GLN A 310 48.76 27.39 66.71
CA GLN A 310 49.90 26.65 67.33
C GLN A 310 51.25 27.21 66.95
N ALA A 311 51.45 27.57 65.67
CA ALA A 311 52.69 28.19 65.21
C ALA A 311 52.90 29.58 65.83
N ARG A 312 51.82 30.36 66.05
CA ARG A 312 51.90 31.69 66.75
C ARG A 312 52.25 31.47 68.22
N GLU A 313 51.61 30.52 68.92
CA GLU A 313 51.96 30.17 70.33
C GLU A 313 53.35 29.70 70.44
N ALA A 314 53.87 28.84 69.57
CA ALA A 314 55.24 28.35 69.58
C ALA A 314 56.25 29.52 69.41
N ARG A 315 55.97 30.42 68.45
CA ARG A 315 56.83 31.63 68.28
C ARG A 315 56.73 32.58 69.46
N SER A 316 55.57 32.76 70.08
CA SER A 316 55.52 33.56 71.31
C SER A 316 56.26 32.99 72.50
N LYS A 317 56.22 31.64 72.65
CA LYS A 317 57.00 30.93 73.68
C LYS A 317 58.52 31.04 73.41
N GLU A 318 58.94 30.98 72.13
CA GLU A 318 60.31 31.12 71.74
C GLU A 318 60.87 32.56 72.02
N VAL A 319 60.02 33.57 71.64
CA VAL A 319 60.37 34.98 71.95
C VAL A 319 60.46 35.24 73.47
N ARG A 320 59.55 34.61 74.28
CA ARG A 320 59.60 34.72 75.74
C ARG A 320 60.85 34.01 76.29
N ARG A 321 61.26 32.85 75.78
CA ARG A 321 62.47 32.17 76.17
C ARG A 321 63.69 32.99 75.82
N LYS A 322 63.79 33.60 74.60
CA LYS A 322 64.91 34.47 74.28
C LYS A 322 64.98 35.72 75.15
N LYS A 323 63.84 36.30 75.49
CA LYS A 323 63.81 37.46 76.41
C LYS A 323 64.17 37.07 77.88
N ALA A 324 63.92 35.82 78.27
CA ALA A 324 64.28 35.38 79.59
C ALA A 324 65.82 35.12 79.66
N SER A 325 66.44 34.48 78.61
CA SER A 325 67.86 34.28 78.56
C SER A 325 68.68 35.56 78.49
N GLU A 326 68.13 36.61 77.75
CA GLU A 326 68.79 37.92 77.72
C GLU A 326 68.71 38.69 79.06
N LYS A 327 67.85 38.29 79.98
CA LYS A 327 67.79 38.85 81.37
C LYS A 327 68.62 38.16 82.35
N GLU A 328 69.10 36.91 82.12
CA GLU A 328 70.03 36.16 82.95
C GLU A 328 71.52 36.51 82.66
N ASP A 329 71.77 37.11 81.46
CA ASP A 329 73.13 37.53 81.06
C ASP A 329 73.44 39.02 81.37
N LYS A 330 72.62 39.69 82.15
CA LYS A 330 72.84 41.03 82.66
C LYS A 330 72.83 40.99 84.20
#